data_7b45c2b357586d64dbd7908ebdec230b
#
_entry.id   7b45c2b357586d64dbd7908ebdec230b
#
_cell.length_a   1.000
_cell.length_b   1.000
_cell.length_c   1.000
_cell.angle_alpha   90.00
_cell.angle_beta   90.00
_cell.angle_gamma   90.00
#
_symmetry.space_group_name_H-M   'P 1'
#
loop_
_entity.id
_entity.type
_entity.pdbx_description
1 polymer ?
#
loop_
_entity_poly.entity_id
_entity_poly.type
_entity_poly.pdbx_seq_one_letter_code
_entity_poly.pdbx_strand_id
1 'polypeptide(L)'
;WIYNWTSKRPAGLPEGIEWVPMVFKDNENQFAAKAVEEIRGDLANKPPAVLGFNEPEGKDQGNTTVEQALAVWPKLEELNLPLGSPAGVHADSPWMQAFMKEALKRKYRIDFITIHWYGGPVASQLTSHLDKIARLYKRPLWITEFCPADWSATKTGKNQHAEKDVLRFIKD
;
A
#
# COMPACT_ATOMS: atom_id res chain seq x y z
N TRP A 1 8.01 10.61 -6.50
CA TRP A 1 8.42 9.24 -6.14
C TRP A 1 7.72 8.20 -7.02
N ILE A 2 8.29 6.99 -7.06
CA ILE A 2 7.74 5.84 -7.78
C ILE A 2 7.94 4.55 -6.99
N TYR A 3 7.05 3.59 -7.14
CA TYR A 3 7.20 2.19 -6.72
C TYR A 3 6.67 1.25 -7.81
N ASN A 4 6.95 -0.04 -7.71
CA ASN A 4 6.52 -1.06 -8.68
C ASN A 4 6.28 -2.42 -8.02
N TRP A 5 5.73 -2.44 -6.82
CA TRP A 5 5.39 -3.65 -6.04
C TRP A 5 6.58 -4.56 -5.72
N THR A 6 7.82 -4.04 -5.75
CA THR A 6 9.03 -4.81 -5.40
C THR A 6 9.88 -4.10 -4.34
N SER A 7 10.74 -4.87 -3.70
CA SER A 7 11.77 -4.38 -2.78
C SER A 7 13.01 -3.85 -3.49
N LYS A 8 13.27 -4.35 -4.71
CA LYS A 8 14.49 -4.05 -5.46
C LYS A 8 14.33 -2.80 -6.34
N ARG A 9 15.26 -1.85 -6.18
CA ARG A 9 15.32 -0.66 -7.03
C ARG A 9 15.49 -1.04 -8.51
N PRO A 10 14.67 -0.51 -9.43
CA PRO A 10 14.85 -0.75 -10.87
C PRO A 10 16.13 -0.07 -11.38
N ALA A 11 16.80 -0.72 -12.33
CA ALA A 11 17.89 -0.09 -13.06
C ALA A 11 17.37 1.06 -13.95
N GLY A 12 18.20 2.10 -14.12
CA GLY A 12 17.87 3.21 -15.03
C GLY A 12 16.77 4.15 -14.53
N LEU A 13 16.56 4.20 -13.21
CA LEU A 13 15.63 5.18 -12.63
C LEU A 13 16.12 6.60 -12.99
N PRO A 14 15.27 7.48 -13.55
CA PRO A 14 15.66 8.85 -13.88
C PRO A 14 16.15 9.63 -12.67
N GLU A 15 17.10 10.53 -12.90
CA GLU A 15 17.58 11.43 -11.85
C GLU A 15 16.43 12.27 -11.28
N GLY A 16 16.44 12.47 -9.97
CA GLY A 16 15.41 13.23 -9.25
C GLY A 16 14.14 12.43 -8.94
N ILE A 17 14.03 11.17 -9.39
CA ILE A 17 12.92 10.29 -9.01
C ILE A 17 13.31 9.45 -7.80
N GLU A 18 12.58 9.63 -6.71
CA GLU A 18 12.75 8.83 -5.49
C GLU A 18 12.12 7.45 -5.66
N TRP A 19 12.84 6.42 -5.28
CA TRP A 19 12.37 5.04 -5.24
C TRP A 19 11.80 4.69 -3.88
N VAL A 20 10.57 4.16 -3.85
CA VAL A 20 9.92 3.66 -2.63
C VAL A 20 9.80 2.14 -2.73
N PRO A 21 10.62 1.37 -2.01
CA PRO A 21 10.53 -0.09 -2.00
C PRO A 21 9.28 -0.58 -1.27
N MET A 22 8.79 -1.77 -1.65
CA MET A 22 7.67 -2.46 -1.02
C MET A 22 8.04 -3.87 -0.59
N VAL A 23 7.59 -4.26 0.60
CA VAL A 23 7.55 -5.66 1.02
C VAL A 23 6.18 -6.23 0.64
N PHE A 24 6.08 -6.86 -0.53
CA PHE A 24 4.80 -7.21 -1.16
C PHE A 24 3.97 -8.20 -0.34
N LYS A 25 4.58 -9.25 0.21
CA LYS A 25 3.91 -10.34 0.93
C LYS A 25 4.84 -11.07 1.92
N ASP A 26 4.26 -11.91 2.77
CA ASP A 26 5.00 -12.92 3.55
C ASP A 26 4.16 -14.19 3.76
N ASN A 27 3.71 -14.80 2.67
CA ASN A 27 2.92 -16.01 2.71
C ASN A 27 3.74 -17.30 2.51
N GLU A 28 5.03 -17.20 2.15
CA GLU A 28 5.91 -18.31 1.84
C GLU A 28 7.38 -18.01 2.19
N ASN A 29 8.05 -19.00 2.84
CA ASN A 29 9.50 -19.15 2.94
C ASN A 29 10.36 -17.87 2.96
N GLN A 30 10.14 -16.98 3.93
CA GLN A 30 11.02 -15.84 4.18
C GLN A 30 11.02 -14.76 3.05
N PHE A 31 9.95 -14.67 2.25
CA PHE A 31 9.87 -13.66 1.21
C PHE A 31 10.10 -12.25 1.76
N ALA A 32 9.44 -11.90 2.86
CA ALA A 32 9.61 -10.59 3.49
C ALA A 32 11.02 -10.40 4.07
N ALA A 33 11.64 -11.43 4.63
CA ALA A 33 13.01 -11.35 5.14
C ALA A 33 13.99 -11.02 4.00
N LYS A 34 13.84 -11.67 2.83
CA LYS A 34 14.65 -11.38 1.65
C LYS A 34 14.41 -9.94 1.14
N ALA A 35 13.15 -9.51 1.08
CA ALA A 35 12.80 -8.16 0.67
C ALA A 35 13.42 -7.11 1.60
N VAL A 36 13.41 -7.33 2.91
CA VAL A 36 14.06 -6.45 3.89
C VAL A 36 15.56 -6.36 3.65
N GLU A 37 16.25 -7.46 3.37
CA GLU A 37 17.68 -7.45 3.07
C GLU A 37 18.01 -6.72 1.75
N GLU A 38 17.16 -6.86 0.72
CA GLU A 38 17.29 -6.09 -0.52
C GLU A 38 17.16 -4.58 -0.27
N ILE A 39 16.17 -4.17 0.53
CA ILE A 39 15.99 -2.76 0.92
C ILE A 39 17.18 -2.28 1.75
N ARG A 40 17.66 -3.10 2.69
CA ARG A 40 18.85 -2.79 3.52
C ARG A 40 20.08 -2.53 2.65
N GLY A 41 20.27 -3.30 1.60
CA GLY A 41 21.34 -3.12 0.61
C GLY A 41 21.22 -1.83 -0.20
N ASP A 42 20.02 -1.24 -0.31
CA ASP A 42 19.74 0.01 -1.06
C ASP A 42 19.67 1.27 -0.18
N LEU A 43 19.88 1.18 1.14
CA LEU A 43 19.75 2.32 2.06
C LEU A 43 20.69 3.50 1.72
N ALA A 44 21.83 3.24 1.08
CA ALA A 44 22.75 4.29 0.61
C ALA A 44 22.08 5.23 -0.42
N ASN A 45 21.06 4.78 -1.13
CA ASN A 45 20.26 5.56 -2.07
C ASN A 45 19.08 6.30 -1.40
N LYS A 46 19.01 6.28 -0.07
CA LYS A 46 18.07 7.06 0.76
C LYS A 46 16.62 6.94 0.31
N PRO A 47 16.02 5.73 0.30
CA PRO A 47 14.58 5.61 0.03
C PRO A 47 13.79 6.50 1.00
N PRO A 48 12.77 7.25 0.53
CA PRO A 48 12.04 8.18 1.41
C PRO A 48 11.11 7.44 2.39
N ALA A 49 10.72 6.22 2.08
CA ALA A 49 9.85 5.37 2.89
C ALA A 49 9.95 3.90 2.47
N VAL A 50 9.31 3.02 3.23
CA VAL A 50 9.02 1.62 2.86
C VAL A 50 7.52 1.39 2.88
N LEU A 51 6.98 0.75 1.87
CA LEU A 51 5.59 0.30 1.83
C LEU A 51 5.47 -1.11 2.45
N GLY A 52 4.43 -1.31 3.24
CA GLY A 52 4.07 -2.62 3.78
C GLY A 52 3.44 -3.54 2.74
N PHE A 53 2.75 -4.58 3.19
CA PHE A 53 2.20 -5.64 2.34
C PHE A 53 1.11 -5.13 1.39
N ASN A 54 1.10 -5.67 0.15
CA ASN A 54 0.10 -5.35 -0.87
C ASN A 54 -1.13 -6.24 -0.72
N GLU A 55 -2.28 -5.65 -0.53
CA GLU A 55 -3.59 -6.33 -0.46
C GLU A 55 -3.54 -7.70 0.26
N PRO A 56 -3.06 -7.71 1.52
CA PRO A 56 -2.73 -8.97 2.21
C PRO A 56 -3.92 -9.90 2.38
N GLU A 57 -5.17 -9.39 2.39
CA GLU A 57 -6.38 -10.19 2.44
C GLU A 57 -6.73 -10.86 1.11
N GLY A 58 -6.16 -10.41 0.00
CA GLY A 58 -6.42 -10.93 -1.34
C GLY A 58 -5.65 -12.24 -1.59
N LYS A 59 -6.37 -13.32 -1.90
CA LYS A 59 -5.75 -14.64 -2.19
C LYS A 59 -4.81 -14.62 -3.38
N ASP A 60 -5.13 -13.82 -4.38
CA ASP A 60 -4.35 -13.65 -5.61
C ASP A 60 -3.36 -12.47 -5.51
N GLN A 61 -3.24 -11.86 -4.33
CA GLN A 61 -2.39 -10.71 -4.02
C GLN A 61 -1.38 -11.07 -2.93
N GLY A 62 -1.30 -10.29 -1.88
CA GLY A 62 -0.38 -10.53 -0.77
C GLY A 62 -0.62 -11.83 -0.03
N ASN A 63 -1.87 -12.26 0.09
CA ASN A 63 -2.27 -13.52 0.76
C ASN A 63 -1.49 -13.77 2.07
N THR A 64 -1.42 -12.75 2.91
CA THR A 64 -0.63 -12.74 4.14
C THR A 64 -1.57 -12.59 5.32
N THR A 65 -1.49 -13.46 6.31
CA THR A 65 -2.30 -13.34 7.52
C THR A 65 -1.82 -12.18 8.40
N VAL A 66 -2.70 -11.70 9.29
CA VAL A 66 -2.33 -10.66 10.27
C VAL A 66 -1.15 -11.10 11.12
N GLU A 67 -1.13 -12.36 11.56
CA GLU A 67 -0.05 -12.94 12.37
C GLU A 67 1.28 -12.97 11.63
N GLN A 68 1.28 -13.37 10.36
CA GLN A 68 2.47 -13.35 9.50
C GLN A 68 3.01 -11.93 9.33
N ALA A 69 2.12 -10.98 9.00
CA ALA A 69 2.48 -9.58 8.86
C ALA A 69 3.10 -9.00 10.15
N LEU A 70 2.49 -9.28 11.30
CA LEU A 70 2.97 -8.82 12.60
C LEU A 70 4.30 -9.49 13.01
N ALA A 71 4.54 -10.74 12.61
CA ALA A 71 5.78 -11.44 12.91
C ALA A 71 6.99 -10.83 12.18
N VAL A 72 6.76 -10.31 10.98
CA VAL A 72 7.81 -9.68 10.16
C VAL A 72 8.00 -8.20 10.49
N TRP A 73 6.97 -7.53 11.02
CA TRP A 73 6.95 -6.08 11.21
C TRP A 73 8.20 -5.50 11.91
N PRO A 74 8.75 -6.13 12.98
CA PRO A 74 9.97 -5.63 13.62
C PRO A 74 11.17 -5.53 12.68
N LYS A 75 11.29 -6.42 11.69
CA LYS A 75 12.37 -6.35 10.68
C LYS A 75 12.23 -5.15 9.74
N LEU A 76 10.98 -4.72 9.45
CA LEU A 76 10.75 -3.49 8.69
C LEU A 76 11.12 -2.27 9.53
N GLU A 77 10.84 -2.28 10.84
CA GLU A 77 11.21 -1.20 11.75
C GLU A 77 12.74 -1.00 11.84
N GLU A 78 13.52 -2.09 11.77
CA GLU A 78 14.99 -2.06 11.77
C GLU A 78 15.60 -1.29 10.58
N LEU A 79 14.86 -1.10 9.50
CA LEU A 79 15.30 -0.29 8.36
C LEU A 79 15.42 1.20 8.69
N ASN A 80 14.79 1.66 9.79
CA ASN A 80 14.78 3.06 10.24
C ASN A 80 14.29 4.07 9.18
N LEU A 81 13.48 3.61 8.22
CA LEU A 81 12.80 4.46 7.23
C LEU A 81 11.36 4.75 7.69
N PRO A 82 10.73 5.85 7.24
CA PRO A 82 9.28 6.01 7.36
C PRO A 82 8.56 4.77 6.84
N LEU A 83 7.60 4.24 7.61
CA LEU A 83 7.00 2.93 7.37
C LEU A 83 5.50 3.07 7.13
N GLY A 84 5.07 2.73 5.92
CA GLY A 84 3.67 2.67 5.54
C GLY A 84 2.98 1.41 6.06
N SER A 85 1.70 1.52 6.40
CA SER A 85 0.90 0.36 6.74
C SER A 85 0.87 -0.65 5.57
N PRO A 86 0.43 -1.89 5.78
CA PRO A 86 -0.08 -2.70 4.68
C PRO A 86 -1.16 -1.91 3.90
N ALA A 87 -1.22 -2.10 2.58
CA ALA A 87 -2.25 -1.54 1.73
C ALA A 87 -3.34 -2.60 1.53
N GLY A 88 -4.36 -2.61 2.38
CA GLY A 88 -5.51 -3.49 2.18
C GLY A 88 -6.33 -3.11 0.94
N VAL A 89 -7.07 -4.06 0.37
CA VAL A 89 -8.07 -3.78 -0.70
C VAL A 89 -8.99 -2.63 -0.28
N HIS A 90 -9.34 -2.60 1.01
CA HIS A 90 -9.96 -1.46 1.67
C HIS A 90 -9.21 -1.15 2.96
N ALA A 91 -8.79 0.09 3.14
CA ALA A 91 -8.03 0.52 4.32
C ALA A 91 -8.79 0.36 5.65
N ASP A 92 -10.11 0.19 5.61
CA ASP A 92 -10.98 -0.11 6.75
C ASP A 92 -11.49 -1.56 6.77
N SER A 93 -10.87 -2.47 6.02
CA SER A 93 -11.22 -3.89 6.04
C SER A 93 -11.02 -4.52 7.43
N PRO A 94 -11.71 -5.63 7.74
CA PRO A 94 -11.48 -6.36 9.00
C PRO A 94 -10.03 -6.76 9.19
N TRP A 95 -9.33 -7.12 8.12
CA TRP A 95 -7.91 -7.46 8.15
C TRP A 95 -7.07 -6.26 8.61
N MET A 96 -7.26 -5.11 7.97
CA MET A 96 -6.53 -3.87 8.31
C MET A 96 -6.81 -3.41 9.73
N GLN A 97 -8.07 -3.46 10.18
CA GLN A 97 -8.42 -3.09 11.55
C GLN A 97 -7.79 -4.02 12.58
N ALA A 98 -7.77 -5.35 12.30
CA ALA A 98 -7.11 -6.33 13.17
C ALA A 98 -5.59 -6.10 13.24
N PHE A 99 -4.95 -5.90 12.09
CA PHE A 99 -3.53 -5.58 12.01
C PHE A 99 -3.18 -4.31 12.81
N MET A 100 -3.87 -3.20 12.54
CA MET A 100 -3.60 -1.92 13.20
C MET A 100 -3.83 -1.99 14.71
N LYS A 101 -4.87 -2.69 15.16
CA LYS A 101 -5.15 -2.91 16.59
C LYS A 101 -4.01 -3.65 17.28
N GLU A 102 -3.55 -4.77 16.71
CA GLU A 102 -2.48 -5.58 17.32
C GLU A 102 -1.10 -4.91 17.18
N ALA A 103 -0.83 -4.22 16.07
CA ALA A 103 0.39 -3.43 15.90
C ALA A 103 0.49 -2.33 16.97
N LEU A 104 -0.61 -1.60 17.21
CA LEU A 104 -0.67 -0.58 18.26
C LEU A 104 -0.42 -1.19 19.65
N LYS A 105 -1.05 -2.32 19.97
CA LYS A 105 -0.86 -3.04 21.24
C LYS A 105 0.60 -3.47 21.45
N ARG A 106 1.28 -3.87 20.38
CA ARG A 106 2.71 -4.25 20.37
C ARG A 106 3.63 -3.04 20.31
N LYS A 107 3.08 -1.82 20.20
CA LYS A 107 3.81 -0.56 20.03
C LYS A 107 4.66 -0.51 18.75
N TYR A 108 4.23 -1.19 17.71
CA TYR A 108 4.87 -1.14 16.42
C TYR A 108 4.68 0.23 15.76
N ARG A 109 5.73 0.69 15.09
CA ARG A 109 5.73 1.96 14.37
C ARG A 109 5.04 1.78 13.01
N ILE A 110 4.09 2.66 12.74
CA ILE A 110 3.43 2.82 11.44
C ILE A 110 3.30 4.33 11.27
N ASP A 111 4.01 4.90 10.30
CA ASP A 111 4.13 6.35 10.18
C ASP A 111 3.02 6.95 9.33
N PHE A 112 2.51 6.21 8.33
CA PHE A 112 1.40 6.63 7.46
C PHE A 112 0.55 5.43 7.03
N ILE A 113 -0.67 5.70 6.57
CA ILE A 113 -1.58 4.67 6.05
C ILE A 113 -1.52 4.67 4.53
N THR A 114 -1.27 3.51 3.94
CA THR A 114 -1.35 3.27 2.50
C THR A 114 -2.77 2.94 2.08
N ILE A 115 -3.22 3.54 0.98
CA ILE A 115 -4.61 3.45 0.51
C ILE A 115 -4.64 3.03 -0.95
N HIS A 116 -5.49 2.05 -1.23
CA HIS A 116 -5.96 1.72 -2.57
C HIS A 116 -7.39 2.22 -2.75
N TRP A 117 -7.69 2.75 -3.94
CA TRP A 117 -9.02 3.20 -4.31
C TRP A 117 -9.36 2.80 -5.74
N TYR A 118 -10.33 1.91 -5.87
CA TYR A 118 -10.86 1.45 -7.16
C TYR A 118 -12.38 1.59 -7.18
N GLY A 119 -12.86 2.80 -6.91
CA GLY A 119 -14.29 3.16 -6.92
C GLY A 119 -14.75 3.75 -8.24
N GLY A 120 -15.99 4.26 -8.28
CA GLY A 120 -16.52 4.99 -9.43
C GLY A 120 -15.86 6.36 -9.63
N PRO A 121 -16.13 7.03 -10.78
CA PRO A 121 -15.50 8.30 -11.14
C PRO A 121 -16.18 9.50 -10.44
N VAL A 122 -16.29 9.43 -9.11
CA VAL A 122 -16.92 10.46 -8.26
C VAL A 122 -15.93 10.88 -7.17
N ALA A 123 -15.26 12.01 -7.33
CA ALA A 123 -14.20 12.49 -6.44
C ALA A 123 -14.67 12.60 -4.97
N SER A 124 -15.91 13.03 -4.73
CA SER A 124 -16.46 13.12 -3.37
C SER A 124 -16.56 11.77 -2.64
N GLN A 125 -16.64 10.64 -3.35
CA GLN A 125 -16.59 9.32 -2.73
C GLN A 125 -15.17 9.00 -2.25
N LEU A 126 -14.15 9.32 -3.04
CA LEU A 126 -12.76 9.19 -2.63
C LEU A 126 -12.46 10.08 -1.42
N THR A 127 -12.78 11.37 -1.49
CA THR A 127 -12.52 12.31 -0.39
C THR A 127 -13.23 11.89 0.89
N SER A 128 -14.51 11.45 0.81
CA SER A 128 -15.23 10.91 1.98
C SER A 128 -14.57 9.67 2.56
N HIS A 129 -14.04 8.79 1.70
CA HIS A 129 -13.29 7.62 2.15
C HIS A 129 -11.99 8.03 2.85
N LEU A 130 -11.22 8.94 2.26
CA LEU A 130 -9.98 9.46 2.86
C LEU A 130 -10.24 10.08 4.24
N ASP A 131 -11.28 10.90 4.35
CA ASP A 131 -11.70 11.51 5.62
C ASP A 131 -12.05 10.46 6.69
N LYS A 132 -12.75 9.40 6.28
CA LYS A 132 -13.07 8.28 7.18
C LYS A 132 -11.80 7.61 7.69
N ILE A 133 -10.86 7.29 6.81
CA ILE A 133 -9.61 6.62 7.16
C ILE A 133 -8.72 7.52 8.02
N ALA A 134 -8.63 8.81 7.69
CA ALA A 134 -7.89 9.78 8.49
C ALA A 134 -8.40 9.86 9.93
N ARG A 135 -9.73 9.87 10.12
CA ARG A 135 -10.35 9.85 11.46
C ARG A 135 -10.11 8.53 12.18
N LEU A 136 -10.15 7.40 11.46
CA LEU A 136 -9.99 6.06 12.04
C LEU A 136 -8.59 5.85 12.61
N TYR A 137 -7.55 6.18 11.82
CA TYR A 137 -6.18 5.85 12.19
C TYR A 137 -5.36 7.04 12.70
N LYS A 138 -5.80 8.29 12.47
CA LYS A 138 -5.14 9.53 12.89
C LYS A 138 -3.66 9.58 12.47
N ARG A 139 -3.40 9.26 11.20
CA ARG A 139 -2.09 9.26 10.56
C ARG A 139 -2.15 9.90 9.18
N PRO A 140 -1.02 10.40 8.64
CA PRO A 140 -0.93 10.79 7.25
C PRO A 140 -1.38 9.67 6.32
N LEU A 141 -1.92 10.02 5.16
CA LEU A 141 -2.42 9.07 4.16
C LEU A 141 -1.57 9.17 2.89
N TRP A 142 -1.19 8.02 2.33
CA TRP A 142 -0.58 7.90 1.01
C TRP A 142 -1.49 7.07 0.12
N ILE A 143 -1.99 7.68 -0.96
CA ILE A 143 -2.73 6.94 -1.99
C ILE A 143 -1.69 6.32 -2.91
N THR A 144 -1.49 5.00 -2.79
CA THR A 144 -0.51 4.27 -3.58
C THR A 144 -1.10 3.71 -4.86
N GLU A 145 -2.40 3.44 -4.88
CA GLU A 145 -3.11 3.00 -6.08
C GLU A 145 -4.49 3.67 -6.13
N PHE A 146 -4.84 4.20 -7.30
CA PHE A 146 -6.21 4.64 -7.53
C PHE A 146 -6.57 4.62 -9.01
N CYS A 147 -7.80 4.24 -9.29
CA CYS A 147 -8.38 4.33 -10.63
C CYS A 147 -9.90 4.28 -10.53
N PRO A 148 -10.64 5.06 -11.32
CA PRO A 148 -12.06 4.80 -11.53
C PRO A 148 -12.25 3.43 -12.17
N ALA A 149 -12.85 2.49 -11.44
CA ALA A 149 -13.01 1.10 -11.85
C ALA A 149 -14.48 0.76 -12.05
N ASP A 150 -14.78 0.08 -13.15
CA ASP A 150 -16.08 -0.50 -13.44
C ASP A 150 -16.07 -2.00 -13.12
N TRP A 151 -16.48 -2.34 -11.90
CA TRP A 151 -16.53 -3.72 -11.43
C TRP A 151 -17.64 -4.56 -12.07
N SER A 152 -18.54 -3.93 -12.86
CA SER A 152 -19.53 -4.65 -13.66
C SER A 152 -18.96 -5.18 -14.99
N ALA A 153 -17.80 -4.67 -15.41
CA ALA A 153 -17.12 -5.13 -16.60
C ALA A 153 -16.65 -6.59 -16.44
N THR A 154 -16.86 -7.39 -17.46
CA THR A 154 -16.30 -8.75 -17.50
C THR A 154 -14.78 -8.71 -17.64
N LYS A 155 -14.09 -9.84 -17.38
CA LYS A 155 -12.62 -9.93 -17.51
C LYS A 155 -12.08 -9.48 -18.90
N THR A 156 -12.90 -9.56 -19.93
CA THR A 156 -12.60 -9.14 -21.30
C THR A 156 -13.28 -7.82 -21.68
N GLY A 157 -14.10 -7.28 -20.79
CA GLY A 157 -14.84 -6.04 -20.99
C GLY A 157 -13.98 -4.82 -20.78
N LYS A 158 -14.39 -3.72 -21.40
CA LYS A 158 -13.77 -2.41 -21.20
C LYS A 158 -14.51 -1.69 -20.07
N ASN A 159 -13.78 -0.90 -19.28
CA ASN A 159 -14.37 0.05 -18.36
C ASN A 159 -15.40 0.92 -19.10
N GLN A 160 -16.65 0.92 -18.63
CA GLN A 160 -17.76 1.63 -19.26
C GLN A 160 -17.93 3.06 -18.76
N HIS A 161 -17.10 3.53 -17.83
CA HIS A 161 -17.14 4.93 -17.41
C HIS A 161 -16.82 5.84 -18.59
N ALA A 162 -17.63 6.88 -18.78
CA ALA A 162 -17.39 7.84 -19.84
C ALA A 162 -16.08 8.61 -19.59
N GLU A 163 -15.29 8.81 -20.63
CA GLU A 163 -13.99 9.51 -20.54
C GLU A 163 -14.12 10.88 -19.83
N LYS A 164 -15.17 11.63 -20.15
CA LYS A 164 -15.45 12.94 -19.50
C LYS A 164 -15.61 12.85 -17.98
N ASP A 165 -16.15 11.73 -17.47
CA ASP A 165 -16.35 11.54 -16.02
C ASP A 165 -15.05 11.12 -15.35
N VAL A 166 -14.24 10.31 -16.01
CA VAL A 166 -12.87 9.96 -15.57
C VAL A 166 -11.99 11.20 -15.54
N LEU A 167 -12.02 12.02 -16.60
CA LEU A 167 -11.25 13.28 -16.66
C LEU A 167 -11.69 14.28 -15.59
N ARG A 168 -12.99 14.34 -15.29
CA ARG A 168 -13.50 15.17 -14.19
C ARG A 168 -12.96 14.67 -12.85
N PHE A 169 -13.07 13.37 -12.58
CA PHE A 169 -12.55 12.76 -11.36
C PHE A 169 -11.06 13.07 -11.11
N ILE A 170 -10.24 13.08 -12.19
CA ILE A 170 -8.81 13.39 -12.08
C ILE A 170 -8.57 14.88 -11.78
N LYS A 171 -9.47 15.77 -12.20
CA LYS A 171 -9.33 17.22 -12.00
C LYS A 171 -9.85 17.71 -10.65
N ASP A 172 -10.88 17.04 -10.12
CA ASP A 172 -11.55 17.37 -8.86
C ASP A 172 -10.75 16.82 -7.66
#